data_f171df229d27fac2f9b9d6456b4a8c6b
#
_entry.id   f171df229d27fac2f9b9d6456b4a8c6b
#
_cell.length_a   1.000
_cell.length_b   1.000
_cell.length_c   1.000
_cell.angle_alpha   90.00
_cell.angle_beta   90.00
_cell.angle_gamma   90.00
#
_symmetry.space_group_name_H-M   'P 1'
#
loop_
_entity.id
_entity.type
_entity.pdbx_description
1 polymer ?
#
loop_
_entity_poly.entity_id
_entity_poly.type
_entity_poly.pdbx_seq_one_letter_code
_entity_poly.pdbx_strand_id
1 'polypeptide(L)'
;MNILEHELQYPWGDTLPAPGASLEVAPGVRWIRMALPFALDHINLWLLRDRLDGREGWTVVDCCITRDEAKAQWEQVFAHELEGLPILRVMVTHMHPDHIGLAHWLCARWSTPGHECRLWISATDFNGARVASRGTTGFGGENAARFFASHGLTDPDSVEKIRARANYYPGMVPEVPASFRRMMDGDTVRVGGRGWRCISGYGHAPEHISLYCDELQVLISGDMMLPRISTNVSVYDVEPEADALALFLASIDKFRALPAETLTLPAHGKPFRGLHPRIRQLHDHHRDRLAEVVAACSEKPCSAADVMPVLFKRKLDLHQTTFAMGEAIAHLHALWHRGELRRERGADGVWRFAPVTA
;
A
#
# COMPACT_ATOMS: atom_id res chain seq x y z
N MET A 1 6.47 -5.48 14.89
CA MET A 1 6.61 -6.75 14.13
C MET A 1 5.56 -7.73 14.63
N ASN A 2 5.01 -8.55 13.74
CA ASN A 2 4.04 -9.57 14.09
C ASN A 2 4.69 -10.66 14.98
N ILE A 3 4.33 -10.71 16.25
CA ILE A 3 4.85 -11.72 17.20
C ILE A 3 4.28 -13.12 16.91
N LEU A 4 3.18 -13.20 16.18
CA LEU A 4 2.51 -14.43 15.76
C LEU A 4 2.90 -14.85 14.33
N GLU A 5 4.00 -14.31 13.78
CA GLU A 5 4.49 -14.64 12.44
C GLU A 5 4.76 -16.15 12.28
N HIS A 6 5.09 -16.84 13.37
CA HIS A 6 5.32 -18.29 13.40
C HIS A 6 4.07 -19.14 13.09
N GLU A 7 2.86 -18.55 13.13
CA GLU A 7 1.63 -19.20 12.69
C GLU A 7 1.47 -19.20 11.16
N LEU A 8 2.34 -18.47 10.45
CA LEU A 8 2.36 -18.41 9.00
C LEU A 8 3.40 -19.39 8.43
N GLN A 9 3.13 -19.89 7.24
CA GLN A 9 4.03 -20.80 6.54
C GLN A 9 4.70 -20.07 5.38
N TYR A 10 6.03 -20.16 5.27
CA TYR A 10 6.82 -19.57 4.21
C TYR A 10 7.36 -20.66 3.29
N PRO A 11 6.71 -20.95 2.13
CA PRO A 11 7.09 -22.08 1.28
C PRO A 11 8.52 -22.05 0.77
N TRP A 12 9.10 -20.86 0.64
CA TRP A 12 10.50 -20.68 0.18
C TRP A 12 11.49 -20.42 1.32
N GLY A 13 11.05 -20.48 2.58
CA GLY A 13 11.93 -20.25 3.74
C GLY A 13 12.67 -18.92 3.65
N ASP A 14 14.01 -18.97 3.62
CA ASP A 14 14.87 -17.79 3.49
C ASP A 14 15.32 -17.48 2.05
N THR A 15 14.88 -18.26 1.07
CA THR A 15 15.20 -18.02 -0.34
C THR A 15 14.50 -16.76 -0.83
N LEU A 16 15.27 -15.85 -1.42
CA LEU A 16 14.82 -14.60 -2.01
C LEU A 16 15.32 -14.49 -3.45
N PRO A 17 14.59 -13.87 -4.36
CA PRO A 17 15.14 -13.52 -5.68
C PRO A 17 16.37 -12.63 -5.53
N ALA A 18 17.44 -12.94 -6.26
CA ALA A 18 18.58 -12.04 -6.35
C ALA A 18 18.19 -10.75 -7.11
N PRO A 19 18.89 -9.62 -6.88
CA PRO A 19 18.66 -8.40 -7.66
C PRO A 19 18.73 -8.67 -9.18
N GLY A 20 17.70 -8.24 -9.92
CA GLY A 20 17.61 -8.44 -11.36
C GLY A 20 17.22 -9.86 -11.82
N ALA A 21 16.95 -10.77 -10.87
CA ALA A 21 16.48 -12.13 -11.13
C ALA A 21 15.05 -12.35 -10.65
N SER A 22 14.46 -13.48 -11.01
CA SER A 22 13.12 -13.89 -10.58
C SER A 22 13.11 -15.30 -10.00
N LEU A 23 12.08 -15.61 -9.20
CA LEU A 23 11.81 -16.94 -8.66
C LEU A 23 10.37 -17.33 -9.02
N GLU A 24 10.16 -18.48 -9.67
CA GLU A 24 8.81 -18.95 -9.94
C GLU A 24 8.15 -19.42 -8.62
N VAL A 25 6.98 -18.86 -8.32
CA VAL A 25 6.23 -19.12 -7.08
C VAL A 25 4.89 -19.83 -7.31
N ALA A 26 4.43 -19.84 -8.55
CA ALA A 26 3.31 -20.65 -9.04
C ALA A 26 3.45 -20.77 -10.56
N PRO A 27 2.79 -21.74 -11.23
CA PRO A 27 2.92 -21.93 -12.68
C PRO A 27 2.65 -20.64 -13.47
N GLY A 28 3.71 -20.07 -14.07
CA GLY A 28 3.67 -18.82 -14.83
C GLY A 28 3.59 -17.56 -13.96
N VAL A 29 3.87 -17.65 -12.66
CA VAL A 29 3.95 -16.51 -11.73
C VAL A 29 5.36 -16.42 -11.16
N ARG A 30 6.07 -15.34 -11.45
CA ARG A 30 7.44 -15.10 -10.98
C ARG A 30 7.50 -13.93 -10.01
N TRP A 31 8.28 -14.12 -8.96
CA TRP A 31 8.58 -13.14 -7.93
C TRP A 31 9.87 -12.41 -8.23
N ILE A 32 9.82 -11.08 -8.30
CA ILE A 32 10.96 -10.17 -8.34
C ILE A 32 11.00 -9.41 -7.02
N ARG A 33 12.20 -9.08 -6.55
CA ARG A 33 12.38 -8.26 -5.35
C ARG A 33 13.34 -7.12 -5.64
N MET A 34 12.90 -5.89 -5.39
CA MET A 34 13.70 -4.68 -5.60
C MET A 34 13.91 -3.93 -4.30
N ALA A 35 15.10 -3.31 -4.17
CA ALA A 35 15.46 -2.53 -2.99
C ALA A 35 14.76 -1.16 -2.99
N LEU A 36 14.37 -0.72 -1.79
CA LEU A 36 13.85 0.61 -1.51
C LEU A 36 14.80 1.37 -0.57
N PRO A 37 14.90 2.71 -0.67
CA PRO A 37 15.79 3.53 0.16
C PRO A 37 15.15 3.91 1.50
N PHE A 38 14.33 3.05 2.08
CA PHE A 38 13.56 3.30 3.30
C PHE A 38 13.86 2.26 4.36
N ALA A 39 13.30 2.44 5.57
CA ALA A 39 13.32 1.41 6.60
C ALA A 39 12.57 0.13 6.15
N LEU A 40 11.55 0.27 5.32
CA LEU A 40 10.95 -0.79 4.52
C LEU A 40 11.80 -0.94 3.26
N ASP A 41 12.80 -1.80 3.30
CA ASP A 41 13.95 -1.85 2.41
C ASP A 41 13.71 -2.53 1.06
N HIS A 42 12.49 -3.01 0.79
CA HIS A 42 12.20 -3.76 -0.42
C HIS A 42 10.73 -3.69 -0.83
N ILE A 43 10.50 -3.94 -2.12
CA ILE A 43 9.19 -4.26 -2.67
C ILE A 43 9.25 -5.54 -3.49
N ASN A 44 8.21 -6.36 -3.42
CA ASN A 44 7.99 -7.52 -4.27
C ASN A 44 7.13 -7.12 -5.48
N LEU A 45 7.56 -7.54 -6.64
CA LEU A 45 6.89 -7.30 -7.92
C LEU A 45 6.62 -8.66 -8.57
N TRP A 46 5.63 -8.73 -9.44
CA TRP A 46 5.23 -10.01 -10.02
C TRP A 46 5.23 -9.96 -11.54
N LEU A 47 5.77 -11.02 -12.16
CA LEU A 47 5.62 -11.29 -13.59
C LEU A 47 4.62 -12.43 -13.75
N LEU A 48 3.60 -12.20 -14.54
CA LEU A 48 2.62 -13.20 -14.91
C LEU A 48 2.79 -13.55 -16.39
N ARG A 49 3.04 -14.83 -16.70
CA ARG A 49 3.05 -15.28 -18.10
C ARG A 49 1.71 -14.96 -18.73
N ASP A 50 1.71 -14.34 -19.90
CA ASP A 50 0.51 -13.79 -20.49
C ASP A 50 0.43 -14.01 -22.00
N ARG A 51 -0.79 -13.91 -22.51
CA ARG A 51 -1.10 -13.81 -23.94
C ARG A 51 -2.21 -12.77 -24.10
N LEU A 52 -1.88 -11.66 -24.76
CA LEU A 52 -2.79 -10.54 -24.98
C LEU A 52 -2.88 -10.23 -26.48
N ASP A 53 -4.10 -10.17 -27.01
CA ASP A 53 -4.36 -9.90 -28.44
C ASP A 53 -3.53 -10.78 -29.39
N GLY A 54 -3.40 -12.07 -29.04
CA GLY A 54 -2.65 -13.06 -29.78
C GLY A 54 -1.13 -13.04 -29.59
N ARG A 55 -0.58 -12.09 -28.83
CA ARG A 55 0.85 -11.98 -28.55
C ARG A 55 1.20 -12.67 -27.24
N GLU A 56 2.24 -13.49 -27.24
CA GLU A 56 2.84 -14.05 -26.04
C GLU A 56 3.74 -13.02 -25.35
N GLY A 57 3.76 -13.00 -24.02
CA GLY A 57 4.58 -12.09 -23.25
C GLY A 57 4.35 -12.20 -21.75
N TRP A 58 4.53 -11.08 -21.06
CA TRP A 58 4.40 -10.99 -19.61
C TRP A 58 3.52 -9.81 -19.22
N THR A 59 2.72 -9.98 -18.17
CA THR A 59 2.09 -8.90 -17.42
C THR A 59 2.94 -8.62 -16.19
N VAL A 60 3.28 -7.35 -15.96
CA VAL A 60 3.90 -6.88 -14.72
C VAL A 60 2.81 -6.49 -13.72
N VAL A 61 2.97 -6.86 -12.44
CA VAL A 61 2.17 -6.32 -11.34
C VAL A 61 3.08 -5.57 -10.38
N ASP A 62 2.84 -4.26 -10.25
CA ASP A 62 3.63 -3.24 -9.56
C ASP A 62 5.03 -3.01 -10.16
N CYS A 63 5.64 -1.83 -9.93
CA CYS A 63 6.74 -1.33 -10.77
C CYS A 63 7.99 -0.89 -10.02
N CYS A 64 7.96 -0.69 -8.70
CA CYS A 64 8.96 0.02 -7.90
C CYS A 64 8.95 1.56 -8.13
N ILE A 65 9.67 2.30 -7.28
CA ILE A 65 9.86 3.76 -7.39
C ILE A 65 10.75 4.11 -8.57
N THR A 66 10.62 5.34 -9.07
CA THR A 66 11.53 5.88 -10.09
C THR A 66 12.90 6.15 -9.49
N ARG A 67 13.86 5.27 -9.80
CA ARG A 67 15.28 5.37 -9.47
C ARG A 67 16.11 4.67 -10.53
N ASP A 68 17.35 5.10 -10.70
CA ASP A 68 18.26 4.51 -11.70
C ASP A 68 18.61 3.06 -11.33
N GLU A 69 18.75 2.75 -10.03
CA GLU A 69 18.99 1.38 -9.56
C GLU A 69 17.81 0.45 -9.87
N ALA A 70 16.57 0.93 -9.71
CA ALA A 70 15.38 0.15 -10.03
C ALA A 70 15.26 -0.07 -11.56
N LYS A 71 15.55 0.95 -12.37
CA LYS A 71 15.61 0.79 -13.82
C LYS A 71 16.69 -0.20 -14.25
N ALA A 72 17.89 -0.12 -13.65
CA ALA A 72 18.97 -1.05 -13.95
C ALA A 72 18.61 -2.50 -13.61
N GLN A 73 17.90 -2.72 -12.48
CA GLN A 73 17.39 -4.07 -12.15
C GLN A 73 16.32 -4.53 -13.14
N TRP A 74 15.42 -3.65 -13.58
CA TRP A 74 14.45 -3.98 -14.62
C TRP A 74 15.13 -4.36 -15.95
N GLU A 75 16.19 -3.65 -16.36
CA GLU A 75 16.93 -4.01 -17.59
C GLU A 75 17.59 -5.40 -17.48
N GLN A 76 18.06 -5.80 -16.29
CA GLN A 76 18.53 -7.16 -16.04
C GLN A 76 17.39 -8.19 -16.16
N VAL A 77 16.23 -7.91 -15.57
CA VAL A 77 15.04 -8.74 -15.71
C VAL A 77 14.63 -8.88 -17.17
N PHE A 78 14.66 -7.79 -17.95
CA PHE A 78 14.33 -7.85 -19.39
C PHE A 78 15.30 -8.72 -20.17
N ALA A 79 16.58 -8.66 -19.84
CA ALA A 79 17.62 -9.41 -20.54
C ALA A 79 17.58 -10.92 -20.22
N HIS A 80 17.21 -11.31 -18.98
CA HIS A 80 17.45 -12.67 -18.52
C HIS A 80 16.19 -13.42 -18.09
N GLU A 81 15.11 -12.73 -17.69
CA GLU A 81 13.95 -13.36 -17.06
C GLU A 81 12.70 -13.43 -17.97
N LEU A 82 12.66 -12.64 -19.05
CA LEU A 82 11.50 -12.57 -19.93
C LEU A 82 11.51 -13.60 -21.08
N GLU A 83 12.53 -14.45 -21.19
CA GLU A 83 12.64 -15.47 -22.24
C GLU A 83 12.55 -14.87 -23.67
N GLY A 84 13.05 -13.65 -23.85
CA GLY A 84 12.98 -12.93 -25.13
C GLY A 84 11.59 -12.38 -25.48
N LEU A 85 10.64 -12.42 -24.54
CA LEU A 85 9.26 -12.01 -24.75
C LEU A 85 9.01 -10.59 -24.22
N PRO A 86 8.05 -9.84 -24.77
CA PRO A 86 7.74 -8.48 -24.34
C PRO A 86 6.91 -8.45 -23.06
N ILE A 87 6.93 -7.29 -22.38
CA ILE A 87 5.88 -6.92 -21.43
C ILE A 87 4.69 -6.39 -22.24
N LEU A 88 3.52 -6.97 -22.00
CA LEU A 88 2.29 -6.67 -22.75
C LEU A 88 1.44 -5.59 -22.05
N ARG A 89 1.47 -5.54 -20.73
CA ARG A 89 0.75 -4.56 -19.91
C ARG A 89 1.36 -4.46 -18.53
N VAL A 90 1.07 -3.36 -17.87
CA VAL A 90 1.46 -3.06 -16.49
C VAL A 90 0.20 -2.94 -15.65
N MET A 91 0.04 -3.79 -14.65
CA MET A 91 -1.02 -3.71 -13.66
C MET A 91 -0.44 -3.10 -12.39
N VAL A 92 -1.16 -2.20 -11.74
CA VAL A 92 -0.72 -1.56 -10.51
C VAL A 92 -1.80 -1.72 -9.46
N THR A 93 -1.40 -2.21 -8.29
CA THR A 93 -2.34 -2.46 -7.20
C THR A 93 -2.90 -1.17 -6.63
N HIS A 94 -2.09 -0.13 -6.48
CA HIS A 94 -2.48 1.18 -5.96
C HIS A 94 -1.44 2.27 -6.26
N MET A 95 -1.76 3.52 -5.90
CA MET A 95 -1.01 4.70 -6.31
C MET A 95 0.29 4.97 -5.53
N HIS A 96 0.62 4.23 -4.48
CA HIS A 96 1.83 4.53 -3.72
C HIS A 96 3.09 4.41 -4.58
N PRO A 97 4.12 5.24 -4.29
CA PRO A 97 5.26 5.41 -5.20
C PRO A 97 5.99 4.11 -5.55
N ASP A 98 6.17 3.22 -4.59
CA ASP A 98 6.85 1.94 -4.78
C ASP A 98 6.06 0.93 -5.62
N HIS A 99 4.78 1.19 -5.85
CA HIS A 99 3.93 0.39 -6.74
C HIS A 99 3.83 0.99 -8.14
N ILE A 100 3.57 2.30 -8.27
CA ILE A 100 3.30 2.95 -9.57
C ILE A 100 4.51 3.67 -10.17
N GLY A 101 5.58 3.90 -9.41
CA GLY A 101 6.65 4.84 -9.76
C GLY A 101 7.22 4.68 -11.17
N LEU A 102 7.52 3.46 -11.60
CA LEU A 102 8.05 3.18 -12.94
C LEU A 102 6.98 2.80 -13.99
N ALA A 103 5.68 2.92 -13.68
CA ALA A 103 4.63 2.50 -14.61
C ALA A 103 4.69 3.23 -15.95
N HIS A 104 4.93 4.55 -15.95
CA HIS A 104 5.07 5.33 -17.18
C HIS A 104 6.28 4.85 -18.01
N TRP A 105 7.43 4.68 -17.37
CA TRP A 105 8.65 4.21 -18.03
C TRP A 105 8.49 2.81 -18.62
N LEU A 106 7.87 1.86 -17.90
CA LEU A 106 7.58 0.52 -18.40
C LEU A 106 6.62 0.54 -19.59
N CYS A 107 5.51 1.29 -19.48
CA CYS A 107 4.55 1.43 -20.56
C CYS A 107 5.20 2.03 -21.83
N ALA A 108 6.00 3.07 -21.69
CA ALA A 108 6.70 3.69 -22.81
C ALA A 108 7.75 2.76 -23.42
N ARG A 109 8.52 2.03 -22.59
CA ARG A 109 9.58 1.12 -23.00
C ARG A 109 9.08 -0.05 -23.87
N TRP A 110 7.87 -0.54 -23.57
CA TRP A 110 7.31 -1.73 -24.21
C TRP A 110 6.18 -1.46 -25.21
N SER A 111 5.78 -0.20 -25.38
CA SER A 111 4.87 0.17 -26.45
C SER A 111 5.58 0.17 -27.80
N THR A 112 4.94 -0.41 -28.81
CA THR A 112 5.45 -0.50 -30.18
C THR A 112 4.34 -0.15 -31.17
N PRO A 113 4.66 0.18 -32.46
CA PRO A 113 3.64 0.28 -33.48
C PRO A 113 2.78 -1.00 -33.54
N GLY A 114 1.48 -0.87 -33.30
CA GLY A 114 0.52 -1.98 -33.29
C GLY A 114 0.38 -2.72 -31.95
N HIS A 115 1.04 -2.27 -30.87
CA HIS A 115 0.78 -2.72 -29.51
C HIS A 115 1.08 -1.62 -28.49
N GLU A 116 0.09 -1.20 -27.75
CA GLU A 116 0.23 -0.25 -26.65
C GLU A 116 0.31 -1.03 -25.32
N CYS A 117 1.46 -0.98 -24.66
CA CYS A 117 1.63 -1.48 -23.30
C CYS A 117 0.93 -0.51 -22.33
N ARG A 118 -0.29 -0.82 -21.90
CA ARG A 118 -1.13 0.07 -21.09
C ARG A 118 -0.98 -0.19 -19.61
N LEU A 119 -1.14 0.90 -18.85
CA LEU A 119 -1.38 0.83 -17.40
C LEU A 119 -2.80 0.35 -17.11
N TRP A 120 -2.93 -0.62 -16.19
CA TRP A 120 -4.19 -1.11 -15.65
C TRP A 120 -4.21 -0.84 -14.14
N ILE A 121 -5.19 -0.10 -13.64
CA ILE A 121 -5.29 0.37 -12.26
C ILE A 121 -6.74 0.75 -11.97
N SER A 122 -7.11 0.93 -10.69
CA SER A 122 -8.38 1.56 -10.32
C SER A 122 -8.46 3.01 -10.82
N ALA A 123 -9.65 3.53 -11.01
CA ALA A 123 -9.80 4.91 -11.46
C ALA A 123 -9.43 5.92 -10.38
N THR A 124 -9.70 5.59 -9.13
CA THR A 124 -9.43 6.48 -8.00
C THR A 124 -7.93 6.63 -7.79
N ASP A 125 -7.18 5.53 -7.81
CA ASP A 125 -5.72 5.56 -7.67
C ASP A 125 -5.02 6.15 -8.89
N PHE A 126 -5.52 5.92 -10.11
CA PHE A 126 -5.00 6.59 -11.31
C PHE A 126 -5.09 8.12 -11.19
N ASN A 127 -6.27 8.63 -10.81
CA ASN A 127 -6.48 10.07 -10.66
C ASN A 127 -5.69 10.63 -9.47
N GLY A 128 -5.65 9.89 -8.36
CA GLY A 128 -4.81 10.22 -7.20
C GLY A 128 -3.34 10.36 -7.55
N ALA A 129 -2.78 9.38 -8.28
CA ALA A 129 -1.39 9.41 -8.74
C ALA A 129 -1.11 10.61 -9.67
N ARG A 130 -2.02 10.92 -10.59
CA ARG A 130 -1.89 12.07 -11.50
C ARG A 130 -1.91 13.40 -10.77
N VAL A 131 -2.74 13.55 -9.75
CA VAL A 131 -2.79 14.74 -8.89
C VAL A 131 -1.50 14.81 -8.08
N ALA A 132 -1.12 13.73 -7.40
CA ALA A 132 0.05 13.69 -6.52
C ALA A 132 1.37 13.90 -7.28
N SER A 133 1.47 13.44 -8.55
CA SER A 133 2.67 13.68 -9.38
C SER A 133 2.84 15.14 -9.82
N ARG A 134 1.83 16.01 -9.62
CA ARG A 134 1.89 17.45 -9.89
C ARG A 134 2.12 18.28 -8.63
N GLY A 135 1.97 17.69 -7.45
CA GLY A 135 2.20 18.31 -6.16
C GLY A 135 1.98 17.29 -5.06
N THR A 136 2.83 17.28 -4.05
CA THR A 136 2.74 16.34 -2.95
C THR A 136 1.45 16.52 -2.18
N THR A 137 0.76 15.42 -1.91
CA THR A 137 -0.42 15.34 -1.05
C THR A 137 -0.19 14.32 0.07
N GLY A 138 -0.87 14.49 1.21
CA GLY A 138 -0.84 13.56 2.35
C GLY A 138 0.43 13.62 3.20
N PHE A 139 1.61 13.49 2.62
CA PHE A 139 2.89 13.38 3.35
C PHE A 139 3.73 14.65 3.36
N GLY A 140 3.32 15.72 2.68
CA GLY A 140 4.09 16.95 2.61
C GLY A 140 3.34 18.10 1.98
N GLY A 141 3.97 19.28 2.03
CA GLY A 141 3.39 20.53 1.56
C GLY A 141 2.58 21.27 2.63
N GLU A 142 2.05 22.42 2.27
CA GLU A 142 1.36 23.33 3.21
C GLU A 142 0.11 22.71 3.83
N ASN A 143 -0.68 21.96 3.03
CA ASN A 143 -1.92 21.38 3.54
C ASN A 143 -1.64 20.26 4.56
N ALA A 144 -0.69 19.36 4.28
CA ALA A 144 -0.28 18.32 5.22
C ALA A 144 0.29 18.93 6.51
N ALA A 145 1.14 19.98 6.40
CA ALA A 145 1.69 20.66 7.56
C ALA A 145 0.59 21.25 8.47
N ARG A 146 -0.39 21.96 7.88
CA ARG A 146 -1.56 22.48 8.62
C ARG A 146 -2.43 21.39 9.21
N PHE A 147 -2.65 20.31 8.46
CA PHE A 147 -3.45 19.17 8.91
C PHE A 147 -2.84 18.51 10.14
N PHE A 148 -1.54 18.14 10.08
CA PHE A 148 -0.87 17.53 11.23
C PHE A 148 -0.74 18.49 12.41
N ALA A 149 -0.51 19.80 12.18
CA ALA A 149 -0.52 20.80 13.26
C ALA A 149 -1.89 20.87 13.94
N SER A 150 -2.99 20.80 13.18
CA SER A 150 -4.35 20.76 13.76
C SER A 150 -4.65 19.49 14.56
N HIS A 151 -3.81 18.46 14.43
CA HIS A 151 -3.89 17.22 15.20
C HIS A 151 -2.77 17.07 16.25
N GLY A 152 -2.10 18.19 16.59
CA GLY A 152 -1.18 18.27 17.72
C GLY A 152 0.31 18.19 17.38
N LEU A 153 0.70 18.00 16.11
CA LEU A 153 2.12 18.09 15.70
C LEU A 153 2.50 19.58 15.54
N THR A 154 2.78 20.24 16.67
CA THR A 154 2.99 21.70 16.74
C THR A 154 4.45 22.13 16.84
N ASP A 155 5.40 21.18 16.86
CA ASP A 155 6.83 21.50 16.84
C ASP A 155 7.17 22.25 15.54
N PRO A 156 7.69 23.51 15.62
CA PRO A 156 7.89 24.36 14.45
C PRO A 156 8.85 23.75 13.41
N ASP A 157 9.89 23.04 13.87
CA ASP A 157 10.86 22.41 12.96
C ASP A 157 10.25 21.25 12.17
N SER A 158 9.44 20.43 12.82
CA SER A 158 8.71 19.34 12.19
C SER A 158 7.68 19.85 11.17
N VAL A 159 6.91 20.86 11.55
CA VAL A 159 5.90 21.51 10.69
C VAL A 159 6.58 22.10 9.44
N GLU A 160 7.69 22.84 9.60
CA GLU A 160 8.42 23.45 8.48
C GLU A 160 9.02 22.40 7.55
N LYS A 161 9.62 21.35 8.10
CA LYS A 161 10.15 20.23 7.32
C LYS A 161 9.08 19.49 6.52
N ILE A 162 7.86 19.33 7.08
CA ILE A 162 6.72 18.74 6.35
C ILE A 162 6.28 19.69 5.23
N ARG A 163 6.17 21.00 5.51
CA ARG A 163 5.84 22.03 4.53
C ARG A 163 6.82 22.03 3.36
N ALA A 164 8.10 21.88 3.63
CA ALA A 164 9.16 21.86 2.62
C ALA A 164 9.16 20.60 1.71
N ARG A 165 8.39 19.55 2.04
CA ARG A 165 8.32 18.32 1.25
C ARG A 165 7.39 18.43 0.03
N ALA A 166 7.48 19.51 -0.74
CA ALA A 166 6.62 19.74 -1.91
C ALA A 166 6.84 18.73 -3.05
N ASN A 167 8.02 18.09 -3.11
CA ASN A 167 8.39 17.16 -4.20
C ASN A 167 8.54 15.70 -3.74
N TYR A 168 7.95 15.32 -2.61
CA TYR A 168 8.12 13.97 -2.08
C TYR A 168 7.56 12.92 -3.05
N TYR A 169 6.27 13.01 -3.41
CA TYR A 169 5.66 12.09 -4.36
C TYR A 169 6.18 12.29 -5.80
N PRO A 170 6.25 13.52 -6.36
CA PRO A 170 6.78 13.75 -7.71
C PRO A 170 8.22 13.26 -7.90
N GLY A 171 9.04 13.28 -6.85
CA GLY A 171 10.41 12.76 -6.89
C GLY A 171 10.51 11.26 -7.12
N MET A 172 9.46 10.50 -6.74
CA MET A 172 9.39 9.05 -6.89
C MET A 172 8.45 8.59 -8.01
N VAL A 173 7.49 9.46 -8.39
CA VAL A 173 6.51 9.25 -9.47
C VAL A 173 6.48 10.50 -10.34
N PRO A 174 7.51 10.78 -11.13
CA PRO A 174 7.58 12.01 -11.92
C PRO A 174 6.53 12.06 -13.04
N GLU A 175 6.11 10.90 -13.53
CA GLU A 175 5.15 10.78 -14.61
C GLU A 175 4.21 9.59 -14.40
N VAL A 176 2.94 9.81 -14.77
CA VAL A 176 1.90 8.78 -14.81
C VAL A 176 1.41 8.69 -16.27
N PRO A 177 1.16 7.50 -16.84
CA PRO A 177 0.62 7.36 -18.19
C PRO A 177 -0.61 8.25 -18.43
N ALA A 178 -0.75 8.77 -19.64
CA ALA A 178 -1.85 9.68 -19.98
C ALA A 178 -3.23 8.98 -19.96
N SER A 179 -3.24 7.67 -20.19
CA SER A 179 -4.44 6.83 -20.22
C SER A 179 -4.21 5.53 -19.46
N PHE A 180 -5.30 4.89 -19.06
CA PHE A 180 -5.28 3.62 -18.34
C PHE A 180 -6.45 2.73 -18.73
N ARG A 181 -6.37 1.45 -18.40
CA ARG A 181 -7.51 0.54 -18.39
C ARG A 181 -7.95 0.35 -16.94
N ARG A 182 -9.24 0.59 -16.70
CA ARG A 182 -9.79 0.47 -15.34
C ARG A 182 -9.88 -0.99 -14.92
N MET A 183 -9.50 -1.22 -13.66
CA MET A 183 -9.84 -2.41 -12.88
C MET A 183 -10.83 -2.01 -11.78
N MET A 184 -11.86 -2.84 -11.55
CA MET A 184 -12.90 -2.61 -10.52
C MET A 184 -13.13 -3.86 -9.68
N ASP A 185 -13.72 -3.68 -8.51
CA ASP A 185 -14.11 -4.78 -7.63
C ASP A 185 -14.99 -5.78 -8.40
N GLY A 186 -14.67 -7.07 -8.28
CA GLY A 186 -15.41 -8.15 -8.94
C GLY A 186 -15.07 -8.38 -10.41
N ASP A 187 -14.34 -7.47 -11.08
CA ASP A 187 -13.86 -7.72 -12.45
C ASP A 187 -12.97 -8.97 -12.50
N THR A 188 -13.02 -9.68 -13.62
CA THR A 188 -12.10 -10.76 -13.92
C THR A 188 -11.22 -10.38 -15.11
N VAL A 189 -9.94 -10.20 -14.84
CA VAL A 189 -8.92 -9.95 -15.86
C VAL A 189 -8.31 -11.29 -16.31
N ARG A 190 -8.29 -11.56 -17.61
CA ARG A 190 -7.59 -12.73 -18.11
C ARG A 190 -6.10 -12.44 -18.29
N VAL A 191 -5.25 -13.26 -17.66
CA VAL A 191 -3.80 -13.25 -17.80
C VAL A 191 -3.32 -14.68 -18.00
N GLY A 192 -2.62 -14.95 -19.10
CA GLY A 192 -2.11 -16.28 -19.42
C GLY A 192 -3.18 -17.36 -19.54
N GLY A 193 -4.38 -16.97 -20.00
CA GLY A 193 -5.54 -17.88 -20.10
C GLY A 193 -6.33 -18.06 -18.79
N ARG A 194 -5.77 -17.67 -17.63
CA ARG A 194 -6.42 -17.78 -16.30
C ARG A 194 -7.18 -16.52 -15.96
N GLY A 195 -8.27 -16.71 -15.18
CA GLY A 195 -9.05 -15.60 -14.62
C GLY A 195 -8.43 -15.07 -13.33
N TRP A 196 -8.10 -13.77 -13.29
CA TRP A 196 -7.67 -13.06 -12.08
C TRP A 196 -8.78 -12.12 -11.63
N ARG A 197 -9.42 -12.42 -10.52
CA ARG A 197 -10.48 -11.60 -9.95
C ARG A 197 -9.89 -10.42 -9.22
N CYS A 198 -10.36 -9.22 -9.53
CA CYS A 198 -10.04 -7.99 -8.82
C CYS A 198 -10.84 -7.92 -7.51
N ILE A 199 -10.18 -7.64 -6.42
CA ILE A 199 -10.77 -7.43 -5.09
C ILE A 199 -10.32 -6.05 -4.61
N SER A 200 -11.24 -5.09 -4.58
CA SER A 200 -10.92 -3.75 -4.08
C SER A 200 -10.75 -3.74 -2.57
N GLY A 201 -9.75 -3.00 -2.11
CA GLY A 201 -9.51 -2.69 -0.71
C GLY A 201 -9.35 -1.18 -0.49
N TYR A 202 -9.72 -0.70 0.68
CA TYR A 202 -9.73 0.71 1.05
C TYR A 202 -8.99 0.94 2.36
N GLY A 203 -8.75 2.18 2.73
CA GLY A 203 -8.17 2.60 3.99
C GLY A 203 -6.64 2.70 3.99
N HIS A 204 -5.94 1.88 3.19
CA HIS A 204 -4.51 2.02 2.93
C HIS A 204 -4.24 2.97 1.75
N ALA A 205 -5.01 2.82 0.71
CA ALA A 205 -5.01 3.65 -0.49
C ALA A 205 -6.46 3.96 -0.88
N PRO A 206 -6.71 4.92 -1.78
CA PRO A 206 -8.07 5.30 -2.19
C PRO A 206 -8.88 4.13 -2.73
N GLU A 207 -8.29 3.26 -3.57
CA GLU A 207 -8.93 2.06 -4.10
C GLU A 207 -7.87 1.03 -4.53
N HIS A 208 -7.25 0.37 -3.57
CA HIS A 208 -6.30 -0.70 -3.83
C HIS A 208 -6.97 -1.89 -4.53
N ILE A 209 -6.32 -2.50 -5.53
CA ILE A 209 -6.79 -3.72 -6.20
C ILE A 209 -5.85 -4.88 -5.89
N SER A 210 -6.36 -5.88 -5.18
CA SER A 210 -5.72 -7.20 -5.07
C SER A 210 -6.21 -8.11 -6.18
N LEU A 211 -5.38 -9.09 -6.61
CA LEU A 211 -5.69 -9.99 -7.72
C LEU A 211 -5.69 -11.44 -7.23
N TYR A 212 -6.81 -12.13 -7.37
CA TYR A 212 -6.95 -13.52 -6.97
C TYR A 212 -7.19 -14.44 -8.17
N CYS A 213 -6.37 -15.49 -8.29
CA CYS A 213 -6.53 -16.55 -9.28
C CYS A 213 -7.01 -17.83 -8.60
N ASP A 214 -8.23 -18.23 -8.89
CA ASP A 214 -8.87 -19.42 -8.30
C ASP A 214 -8.18 -20.73 -8.74
N GLU A 215 -7.82 -20.82 -10.01
CA GLU A 215 -7.13 -22.02 -10.55
C GLU A 215 -5.77 -22.28 -9.88
N LEU A 216 -5.03 -21.24 -9.52
CA LEU A 216 -3.75 -21.34 -8.84
C LEU A 216 -3.85 -21.26 -7.32
N GLN A 217 -4.98 -20.84 -6.78
CA GLN A 217 -5.18 -20.47 -5.38
C GLN A 217 -4.10 -19.47 -4.91
N VAL A 218 -3.88 -18.42 -5.72
CA VAL A 218 -2.88 -17.37 -5.51
C VAL A 218 -3.57 -16.03 -5.36
N LEU A 219 -3.21 -15.28 -4.31
CA LEU A 219 -3.63 -13.92 -4.06
C LEU A 219 -2.42 -12.99 -4.15
N ILE A 220 -2.34 -12.13 -5.16
CA ILE A 220 -1.44 -10.96 -5.13
C ILE A 220 -2.16 -9.90 -4.29
N SER A 221 -1.73 -9.75 -3.05
CA SER A 221 -2.42 -8.93 -2.06
C SER A 221 -1.99 -7.47 -2.06
N GLY A 222 -0.88 -7.13 -2.76
CA GLY A 222 -0.26 -5.81 -2.59
C GLY A 222 -0.03 -5.52 -1.11
N ASP A 223 -0.44 -4.35 -0.67
CA ASP A 223 -0.29 -3.90 0.72
C ASP A 223 -1.48 -4.25 1.62
N MET A 224 -2.56 -4.79 1.07
CA MET A 224 -3.72 -5.16 1.90
C MET A 224 -3.45 -6.32 2.86
N MET A 225 -2.42 -7.16 2.60
CA MET A 225 -2.11 -8.30 3.45
C MET A 225 -0.60 -8.55 3.51
N LEU A 226 0.03 -8.09 4.57
CA LEU A 226 1.48 -8.20 4.83
C LEU A 226 1.75 -9.19 5.98
N PRO A 227 2.77 -10.07 5.90
CA PRO A 227 2.97 -11.12 6.91
C PRO A 227 3.56 -10.60 8.23
N ARG A 228 4.51 -9.65 8.18
CA ARG A 228 5.35 -9.24 9.33
C ARG A 228 4.94 -7.94 9.98
N ILE A 229 4.50 -6.98 9.20
CA ILE A 229 4.07 -5.66 9.64
C ILE A 229 2.56 -5.50 9.43
N SER A 230 1.92 -4.65 10.20
CA SER A 230 0.60 -4.13 9.84
C SER A 230 0.75 -3.19 8.65
N THR A 231 -0.22 -3.22 7.76
CA THR A 231 -0.33 -2.23 6.70
C THR A 231 -0.51 -0.85 7.32
N ASN A 232 0.15 0.17 6.77
CA ASN A 232 -0.10 1.54 7.21
C ASN A 232 -1.51 1.95 6.77
N VAL A 233 -2.31 2.39 7.74
CA VAL A 233 -3.67 2.91 7.55
C VAL A 233 -3.70 4.30 8.10
N SER A 234 -3.81 5.29 7.23
CA SER A 234 -3.63 6.70 7.61
C SER A 234 -4.77 7.57 7.12
N VAL A 235 -5.05 8.63 7.89
CA VAL A 235 -5.90 9.74 7.48
C VAL A 235 -5.02 10.94 7.13
N TYR A 236 -5.29 11.56 6.00
CA TYR A 236 -4.54 12.69 5.46
C TYR A 236 -5.44 13.89 5.16
N ASP A 237 -4.82 15.02 4.86
CA ASP A 237 -5.46 16.29 4.54
C ASP A 237 -6.42 16.24 3.34
N VAL A 238 -6.26 15.26 2.45
CA VAL A 238 -7.12 15.09 1.26
C VAL A 238 -8.50 14.57 1.64
N GLU A 239 -8.59 13.72 2.68
CA GLU A 239 -9.85 13.18 3.21
C GLU A 239 -9.83 13.25 4.75
N PRO A 240 -9.94 14.48 5.31
CA PRO A 240 -9.59 14.78 6.70
C PRO A 240 -10.52 14.16 7.74
N GLU A 241 -11.64 13.58 7.34
CA GLU A 241 -12.63 12.94 8.22
C GLU A 241 -12.84 11.45 7.90
N ALA A 242 -11.94 10.85 7.13
CA ALA A 242 -12.04 9.45 6.75
C ALA A 242 -12.06 8.49 7.96
N ASP A 243 -12.85 7.42 7.88
CA ASP A 243 -12.75 6.24 8.74
C ASP A 243 -11.90 5.16 8.06
N ALA A 244 -10.63 5.49 7.83
CA ALA A 244 -9.71 4.66 7.08
C ALA A 244 -9.51 3.28 7.71
N LEU A 245 -9.49 3.19 9.05
CA LEU A 245 -9.29 1.92 9.75
C LEU A 245 -10.49 0.98 9.60
N ALA A 246 -11.72 1.47 9.69
CA ALA A 246 -12.91 0.64 9.46
C ALA A 246 -12.95 0.15 8.00
N LEU A 247 -12.61 1.02 7.04
CA LEU A 247 -12.52 0.64 5.62
C LEU A 247 -11.47 -0.45 5.40
N PHE A 248 -10.28 -0.34 6.02
CA PHE A 248 -9.23 -1.34 5.92
C PHE A 248 -9.67 -2.70 6.48
N LEU A 249 -10.23 -2.71 7.70
CA LEU A 249 -10.67 -3.95 8.36
C LEU A 249 -11.79 -4.64 7.55
N ALA A 250 -12.77 -3.87 7.07
CA ALA A 250 -13.81 -4.41 6.19
C ALA A 250 -13.25 -4.95 4.86
N SER A 251 -12.20 -4.32 4.34
CA SER A 251 -11.57 -4.75 3.08
C SER A 251 -10.82 -6.07 3.23
N ILE A 252 -10.03 -6.25 4.28
CA ILE A 252 -9.32 -7.52 4.52
C ILE A 252 -10.27 -8.67 4.84
N ASP A 253 -11.46 -8.38 5.38
CA ASP A 253 -12.49 -9.41 5.62
C ASP A 253 -13.03 -10.01 4.32
N LYS A 254 -12.97 -9.32 3.17
CA LYS A 254 -13.29 -9.90 1.86
C LYS A 254 -12.45 -11.14 1.53
N PHE A 255 -11.21 -11.20 2.02
CA PHE A 255 -10.32 -12.34 1.81
C PHE A 255 -10.72 -13.59 2.60
N ARG A 256 -11.60 -13.49 3.60
CA ARG A 256 -12.12 -14.67 4.34
C ARG A 256 -12.90 -15.64 3.44
N ALA A 257 -13.43 -15.13 2.32
CA ALA A 257 -14.12 -15.96 1.33
C ALA A 257 -13.16 -16.80 0.46
N LEU A 258 -11.84 -16.53 0.52
CA LEU A 258 -10.84 -17.28 -0.22
C LEU A 258 -10.46 -18.56 0.54
N PRO A 259 -10.03 -19.65 -0.18
CA PRO A 259 -9.60 -20.88 0.47
C PRO A 259 -8.47 -20.65 1.49
N ALA A 260 -8.47 -21.43 2.57
CA ALA A 260 -7.48 -21.33 3.64
C ALA A 260 -6.03 -21.56 3.13
N GLU A 261 -5.89 -22.42 2.11
CA GLU A 261 -4.62 -22.78 1.48
C GLU A 261 -4.11 -21.74 0.48
N THR A 262 -4.80 -20.62 0.31
CA THR A 262 -4.39 -19.55 -0.61
C THR A 262 -2.94 -19.13 -0.34
N LEU A 263 -2.10 -19.18 -1.38
CA LEU A 263 -0.78 -18.60 -1.37
C LEU A 263 -0.89 -17.08 -1.52
N THR A 264 -0.49 -16.36 -0.50
CA THR A 264 -0.53 -14.88 -0.49
C THR A 264 0.82 -14.33 -0.94
N LEU A 265 0.78 -13.46 -1.94
CA LEU A 265 1.92 -12.78 -2.55
C LEU A 265 1.87 -11.29 -2.15
N PRO A 266 2.53 -10.91 -1.04
CA PRO A 266 2.49 -9.55 -0.50
C PRO A 266 3.50 -8.64 -1.20
N ALA A 267 3.25 -7.34 -1.21
CA ALA A 267 4.21 -6.37 -1.73
C ALA A 267 5.47 -6.25 -0.82
N HIS A 268 5.34 -6.51 0.46
CA HIS A 268 6.46 -6.48 1.42
C HIS A 268 6.50 -7.75 2.26
N GLY A 269 7.70 -8.21 2.58
CA GLY A 269 7.93 -9.48 3.27
C GLY A 269 8.17 -10.64 2.30
N LYS A 270 7.69 -11.82 2.63
CA LYS A 270 7.83 -13.04 1.83
C LYS A 270 6.46 -13.60 1.46
N PRO A 271 6.33 -14.30 0.31
CA PRO A 271 5.13 -15.09 0.02
C PRO A 271 4.83 -16.08 1.16
N PHE A 272 3.56 -16.19 1.54
CA PHE A 272 3.17 -17.00 2.69
C PHE A 272 1.82 -17.68 2.51
N ARG A 273 1.59 -18.75 3.29
CA ARG A 273 0.27 -19.36 3.55
C ARG A 273 -0.17 -19.04 4.96
N GLY A 274 -1.47 -19.11 5.23
CA GLY A 274 -2.06 -18.73 6.51
C GLY A 274 -2.81 -17.40 6.43
N LEU A 275 -3.50 -17.17 5.32
CA LEU A 275 -4.30 -15.97 5.08
C LEU A 275 -5.32 -15.70 6.22
N HIS A 276 -6.11 -16.69 6.60
CA HIS A 276 -7.12 -16.56 7.66
C HIS A 276 -6.53 -16.30 9.05
N PRO A 277 -5.48 -17.03 9.50
CA PRO A 277 -4.72 -16.62 10.69
C PRO A 277 -4.27 -15.16 10.63
N ARG A 278 -3.69 -14.73 9.50
CA ARG A 278 -3.18 -13.35 9.39
C ARG A 278 -4.29 -12.30 9.46
N ILE A 279 -5.46 -12.54 8.88
CA ILE A 279 -6.62 -11.66 9.03
C ILE A 279 -7.00 -11.51 10.52
N ARG A 280 -7.09 -12.62 11.27
CA ARG A 280 -7.38 -12.56 12.72
C ARG A 280 -6.33 -11.75 13.47
N GLN A 281 -5.04 -11.99 13.21
CA GLN A 281 -3.93 -11.27 13.85
C GLN A 281 -4.01 -9.76 13.60
N LEU A 282 -4.42 -9.32 12.41
CA LEU A 282 -4.60 -7.90 12.10
C LEU A 282 -5.79 -7.30 12.86
N HIS A 283 -6.93 -8.00 12.91
CA HIS A 283 -8.07 -7.56 13.71
C HIS A 283 -7.73 -7.46 15.20
N ASP A 284 -7.06 -8.47 15.75
CA ASP A 284 -6.64 -8.47 17.16
C ASP A 284 -5.65 -7.34 17.44
N HIS A 285 -4.68 -7.13 16.56
CA HIS A 285 -3.73 -6.02 16.65
C HIS A 285 -4.44 -4.66 16.73
N HIS A 286 -5.35 -4.37 15.82
CA HIS A 286 -6.05 -3.08 15.81
C HIS A 286 -7.03 -2.95 16.97
N ARG A 287 -7.72 -4.03 17.40
CA ARG A 287 -8.53 -4.03 18.62
C ARG A 287 -7.70 -3.59 19.84
N ASP A 288 -6.52 -4.19 20.02
CA ASP A 288 -5.64 -3.90 21.15
C ASP A 288 -5.10 -2.46 21.09
N ARG A 289 -4.73 -1.96 19.88
CA ARG A 289 -4.34 -0.55 19.70
C ARG A 289 -5.47 0.43 19.99
N LEU A 290 -6.70 0.14 19.56
CA LEU A 290 -7.88 0.95 19.87
C LEU A 290 -8.13 1.01 21.38
N ALA A 291 -8.00 -0.11 22.09
CA ALA A 291 -8.14 -0.14 23.56
C ALA A 291 -7.08 0.73 24.27
N GLU A 292 -5.82 0.70 23.79
CA GLU A 292 -4.77 1.59 24.31
C GLU A 292 -5.09 3.08 24.07
N VAL A 293 -5.63 3.43 22.90
CA VAL A 293 -6.06 4.81 22.60
C VAL A 293 -7.22 5.25 23.51
N VAL A 294 -8.23 4.39 23.71
CA VAL A 294 -9.34 4.69 24.64
C VAL A 294 -8.82 4.92 26.05
N ALA A 295 -7.91 4.08 26.54
CA ALA A 295 -7.31 4.23 27.86
C ALA A 295 -6.59 5.59 28.00
N ALA A 296 -5.76 5.97 27.03
CA ALA A 296 -5.08 7.26 27.03
C ALA A 296 -6.05 8.45 27.00
N CYS A 297 -7.09 8.38 26.16
CA CYS A 297 -8.10 9.44 26.07
C CYS A 297 -8.99 9.53 27.31
N SER A 298 -9.08 8.46 28.12
CA SER A 298 -9.82 8.45 29.39
C SER A 298 -9.08 9.17 30.52
N GLU A 299 -7.75 9.24 30.45
CA GLU A 299 -6.95 9.99 31.45
C GLU A 299 -7.04 11.50 31.19
N LYS A 300 -7.02 11.92 29.94
CA LYS A 300 -7.15 13.32 29.51
C LYS A 300 -7.58 13.37 28.03
N PRO A 301 -8.22 14.47 27.57
CA PRO A 301 -8.45 14.66 26.12
C PRO A 301 -7.13 14.62 25.35
N CYS A 302 -7.00 13.74 24.34
CA CYS A 302 -5.77 13.51 23.58
C CYS A 302 -5.91 14.01 22.14
N SER A 303 -4.85 14.63 21.63
CA SER A 303 -4.61 14.83 20.19
C SER A 303 -3.95 13.58 19.57
N ALA A 304 -3.81 13.54 18.24
CA ALA A 304 -3.07 12.46 17.59
C ALA A 304 -1.59 12.43 18.01
N ALA A 305 -0.98 13.59 18.20
CA ALA A 305 0.40 13.67 18.70
C ALA A 305 0.53 13.11 20.13
N ASP A 306 -0.50 13.24 20.99
CA ASP A 306 -0.49 12.64 22.32
C ASP A 306 -0.60 11.12 22.30
N VAL A 307 -1.37 10.52 21.38
CA VAL A 307 -1.51 9.06 21.28
C VAL A 307 -0.43 8.40 20.44
N MET A 308 0.30 9.15 19.64
CA MET A 308 1.40 8.60 18.80
C MET A 308 2.43 7.80 19.64
N PRO A 309 2.96 8.28 20.81
CA PRO A 309 3.88 7.50 21.62
C PRO A 309 3.23 6.29 22.33
N VAL A 310 1.90 6.27 22.44
CA VAL A 310 1.16 5.10 22.93
C VAL A 310 1.22 3.98 21.89
N LEU A 311 0.99 4.33 20.63
CA LEU A 311 0.98 3.39 19.51
C LEU A 311 2.40 2.97 19.07
N PHE A 312 3.38 3.90 19.13
CA PHE A 312 4.74 3.71 18.63
C PHE A 312 5.78 3.92 19.74
N LYS A 313 6.20 2.83 20.36
CA LYS A 313 7.14 2.83 21.52
C LYS A 313 8.62 2.99 21.13
N ARG A 314 8.92 3.37 19.88
CA ARG A 314 10.28 3.60 19.36
C ARG A 314 10.45 5.05 18.92
N LYS A 315 11.70 5.53 18.90
CA LYS A 315 12.00 6.84 18.31
C LYS A 315 11.71 6.78 16.80
N LEU A 316 10.99 7.77 16.30
CA LEU A 316 10.63 7.93 14.92
C LEU A 316 11.46 9.07 14.29
N ASP A 317 11.94 8.88 13.07
CA ASP A 317 12.40 9.99 12.25
C ASP A 317 11.22 10.78 11.68
N LEU A 318 11.48 11.89 10.99
CA LEU A 318 10.41 12.73 10.46
C LEU A 318 9.53 12.02 9.42
N HIS A 319 10.13 11.16 8.59
CA HIS A 319 9.38 10.37 7.60
C HIS A 319 8.42 9.41 8.31
N GLN A 320 8.92 8.67 9.28
CA GLN A 320 8.12 7.76 10.10
C GLN A 320 7.07 8.50 10.94
N THR A 321 7.36 9.74 11.40
CA THR A 321 6.42 10.57 12.15
C THR A 321 5.19 10.94 11.32
N THR A 322 5.32 11.23 10.03
CA THR A 322 4.14 11.54 9.19
C THR A 322 3.22 10.34 9.01
N PHE A 323 3.77 9.12 8.85
CA PHE A 323 2.97 7.89 8.84
C PHE A 323 2.33 7.63 10.20
N ALA A 324 3.08 7.75 11.29
CA ALA A 324 2.58 7.54 12.63
C ALA A 324 1.48 8.54 13.03
N MET A 325 1.59 9.81 12.59
CA MET A 325 0.52 10.79 12.77
C MET A 325 -0.75 10.39 12.03
N GLY A 326 -0.64 10.03 10.75
CA GLY A 326 -1.78 9.57 9.95
C GLY A 326 -2.46 8.35 10.57
N GLU A 327 -1.67 7.38 11.07
CA GLU A 327 -2.17 6.18 11.72
C GLU A 327 -2.79 6.48 13.11
N ALA A 328 -2.23 7.40 13.88
CA ALA A 328 -2.82 7.85 15.14
C ALA A 328 -4.19 8.53 14.90
N ILE A 329 -4.30 9.37 13.87
CA ILE A 329 -5.57 9.98 13.46
C ILE A 329 -6.56 8.90 13.05
N ALA A 330 -6.16 7.89 12.27
CA ALA A 330 -7.03 6.80 11.83
C ALA A 330 -7.62 6.01 13.02
N HIS A 331 -6.83 5.74 14.06
CA HIS A 331 -7.33 5.07 15.27
C HIS A 331 -8.30 5.94 16.06
N LEU A 332 -7.99 7.24 16.23
CA LEU A 332 -8.89 8.20 16.90
C LEU A 332 -10.20 8.36 16.11
N HIS A 333 -10.13 8.44 14.78
CA HIS A 333 -11.32 8.57 13.93
C HIS A 333 -12.20 7.31 13.96
N ALA A 334 -11.61 6.12 13.95
CA ALA A 334 -12.39 4.88 14.09
C ALA A 334 -13.22 4.88 15.39
N LEU A 335 -12.66 5.33 16.51
CA LEU A 335 -13.37 5.44 17.78
C LEU A 335 -14.40 6.58 17.77
N TRP A 336 -14.08 7.71 17.13
CA TRP A 336 -15.00 8.83 16.97
C TRP A 336 -16.20 8.45 16.11
N HIS A 337 -16.00 7.81 14.94
CA HIS A 337 -17.08 7.35 14.07
C HIS A 337 -17.96 6.28 14.72
N ARG A 338 -17.42 5.47 15.64
CA ARG A 338 -18.19 4.51 16.44
C ARG A 338 -18.97 5.16 17.59
N GLY A 339 -18.76 6.46 17.85
CA GLY A 339 -19.37 7.17 18.96
C GLY A 339 -18.76 6.81 20.34
N GLU A 340 -17.60 6.14 20.35
CA GLU A 340 -16.86 5.83 21.58
C GLU A 340 -16.09 7.05 22.12
N LEU A 341 -15.58 7.89 21.22
CA LEU A 341 -14.96 9.17 21.51
C LEU A 341 -15.73 10.32 20.87
N ARG A 342 -15.77 11.47 21.55
CA ARG A 342 -16.16 12.77 20.98
C ARG A 342 -14.92 13.54 20.56
N ARG A 343 -15.06 14.41 19.55
CA ARG A 343 -13.99 15.25 19.02
C ARG A 343 -14.31 16.73 19.28
N GLU A 344 -13.38 17.45 19.88
CA GLU A 344 -13.52 18.89 20.14
C GLU A 344 -12.26 19.63 19.68
N ARG A 345 -12.46 20.85 19.18
CA ARG A 345 -11.35 21.73 18.79
C ARG A 345 -11.06 22.71 19.92
N GLY A 346 -9.83 22.67 20.45
CA GLY A 346 -9.39 23.60 21.48
C GLY A 346 -9.20 25.02 20.96
N ALA A 347 -9.07 25.99 21.87
CA ALA A 347 -8.77 27.38 21.55
C ALA A 347 -7.43 27.56 20.82
N ASP A 348 -6.51 26.62 20.98
CA ASP A 348 -5.24 26.52 20.27
C ASP A 348 -5.36 25.95 18.84
N GLY A 349 -6.59 25.64 18.41
CA GLY A 349 -6.87 25.10 17.08
C GLY A 349 -6.61 23.61 16.93
N VAL A 350 -6.21 22.90 18.00
CA VAL A 350 -5.90 21.46 17.99
C VAL A 350 -7.14 20.63 18.30
N TRP A 351 -7.36 19.59 17.48
CA TRP A 351 -8.38 18.57 17.72
C TRP A 351 -7.96 17.63 18.86
N ARG A 352 -8.88 17.44 19.79
CA ARG A 352 -8.72 16.49 20.91
C ARG A 352 -9.92 15.57 21.02
N PHE A 353 -9.64 14.36 21.45
CA PHE A 353 -10.62 13.29 21.56
C PHE A 353 -10.73 12.87 23.03
N ALA A 354 -11.95 12.65 23.48
CA ALA A 354 -12.26 12.23 24.85
C ALA A 354 -13.43 11.24 24.83
N PRO A 355 -13.57 10.34 25.82
CA PRO A 355 -14.72 9.45 25.90
C PRO A 355 -16.04 10.23 25.87
N VAL A 356 -17.04 9.63 25.23
CA VAL A 356 -18.43 10.12 25.35
C VAL A 356 -18.90 9.78 26.76
N THR A 357 -19.15 10.80 27.56
CA THR A 357 -19.78 10.62 28.90
C THR A 357 -21.23 10.22 28.69
N ALA A 358 -21.64 9.11 29.31
CA ALA A 358 -23.02 8.62 29.32
C ALA A 358 -23.98 9.65 29.96
#